data_b86fcbe928603bb1d698d3a4d75a83fc
#
_entry.id   b86fcbe928603bb1d698d3a4d75a83fc
#
_cell.length_a   1.000
_cell.length_b   1.000
_cell.length_c   1.000
_cell.angle_alpha   90.00
_cell.angle_beta   90.00
_cell.angle_gamma   90.00
#
_symmetry.space_group_name_H-M   'P 1'
#
loop_
_entity.id
_entity.type
_entity.pdbx_description
1 polymer ?
#
loop_
_entity_poly.entity_id
_entity_poly.type
_entity_poly.pdbx_seq_one_letter_code
_entity_poly.pdbx_strand_id
1 'polypeptide(L)'
;NTQLTGKHTLPHDLLEWDLSYSYANRRMPDRKHYTIDDALEHGTMILTAGNEINREFTKLDEHIMSANFNEKHDFKFGSFEPSLKLGGYGEYRSRKYKTRQFIYSWDMEENTLPADFRKMDMTELLSNSDYFGNDKLYLLEEQCMRNNYNGNNLLGAGYMAASLPFGKFNIYAGLRFE
;
A
#
# COMPACT_ATOMS: atom_id res chain seq x y z
N ASN A 1 -2.98 9.87 -11.91
CA ASN A 1 -2.81 8.82 -12.92
C ASN A 1 -2.73 9.47 -14.29
N THR A 2 -1.79 9.04 -15.11
CA THR A 2 -1.63 9.47 -16.50
C THR A 2 -1.47 8.22 -17.34
N GLN A 3 -2.15 8.18 -18.50
CA GLN A 3 -2.04 7.06 -19.42
C GLN A 3 -1.92 7.62 -20.84
N LEU A 4 -1.05 7.02 -21.62
CA LEU A 4 -0.87 7.28 -23.04
C LEU A 4 -1.11 5.97 -23.78
N THR A 5 -2.03 5.99 -24.74
CA THR A 5 -2.40 4.81 -25.51
C THR A 5 -2.24 5.07 -26.99
N GLY A 6 -1.84 4.06 -27.73
CA GLY A 6 -1.77 4.10 -29.18
C GLY A 6 -2.41 2.86 -29.80
N LYS A 7 -3.10 3.07 -30.92
CA LYS A 7 -3.69 2.01 -31.75
C LYS A 7 -3.37 2.28 -33.20
N HIS A 8 -2.76 1.29 -33.83
CA HIS A 8 -2.37 1.36 -35.27
C HIS A 8 -3.00 0.18 -35.98
N THR A 9 -3.83 0.50 -36.96
CA THR A 9 -4.47 -0.51 -37.80
C THR A 9 -3.81 -0.49 -39.19
N LEU A 10 -3.17 -1.58 -39.53
CA LEU A 10 -2.56 -1.85 -40.83
C LEU A 10 -3.39 -2.92 -41.55
N PRO A 11 -3.16 -3.18 -42.84
CA PRO A 11 -3.99 -4.11 -43.63
C PRO A 11 -4.12 -5.52 -43.04
N HIS A 12 -3.09 -6.01 -42.33
CA HIS A 12 -3.03 -7.34 -41.71
C HIS A 12 -2.63 -7.31 -40.26
N ASP A 13 -2.29 -6.13 -39.71
CA ASP A 13 -1.77 -5.98 -38.37
C ASP A 13 -2.61 -5.00 -37.55
N LEU A 14 -2.83 -5.35 -36.32
CA LEU A 14 -3.37 -4.47 -35.31
C LEU A 14 -2.38 -4.36 -34.17
N LEU A 15 -1.81 -3.16 -34.02
CA LEU A 15 -0.86 -2.84 -32.98
C LEU A 15 -1.53 -1.94 -31.94
N GLU A 16 -1.50 -2.36 -30.69
CA GLU A 16 -2.01 -1.59 -29.54
C GLU A 16 -0.94 -1.52 -28.46
N TRP A 17 -0.77 -0.33 -27.91
CA TRP A 17 0.16 -0.14 -26.81
C TRP A 17 -0.38 0.88 -25.81
N ASP A 18 0.02 0.73 -24.57
CA ASP A 18 -0.24 1.72 -23.53
C ASP A 18 0.97 1.88 -22.60
N LEU A 19 1.13 3.10 -22.13
CA LEU A 19 2.08 3.48 -21.09
C LEU A 19 1.30 4.16 -19.99
N SER A 20 1.51 3.77 -18.75
CA SER A 20 0.85 4.40 -17.62
C SER A 20 1.82 4.77 -16.51
N TYR A 21 1.48 5.84 -15.83
CA TYR A 21 2.12 6.27 -14.60
C TYR A 21 1.06 6.60 -13.56
N SER A 22 1.24 6.04 -12.38
CA SER A 22 0.37 6.24 -11.23
C SER A 22 1.18 6.64 -10.02
N TYR A 23 0.74 7.65 -9.32
CA TYR A 23 1.27 8.03 -8.03
C TYR A 23 0.16 7.90 -6.99
N ALA A 24 0.43 7.14 -5.94
CA ALA A 24 -0.45 7.02 -4.79
C ALA A 24 0.31 7.46 -3.53
N ASN A 25 -0.36 8.23 -2.69
CA ASN A 25 0.16 8.54 -1.37
C ASN A 25 -0.91 8.29 -0.30
N ARG A 26 -0.44 7.89 0.86
CA ARG A 26 -1.25 7.80 2.07
C ARG A 26 -0.50 8.50 3.18
N ARG A 27 -1.18 9.40 3.86
CA ARG A 27 -0.67 10.06 5.05
C ARG A 27 -1.65 9.82 6.18
N MET A 28 -1.12 9.43 7.30
CA MET A 28 -1.86 9.26 8.54
C MET A 28 -1.16 10.10 9.61
N PRO A 29 -1.51 11.38 9.69
CA PRO A 29 -0.94 12.26 10.69
C PRO A 29 -1.64 11.99 12.03
N ASP A 30 -0.85 11.67 13.06
CA ASP A 30 -1.30 11.63 14.44
C ASP A 30 -2.46 10.64 14.71
N ARG A 31 -2.29 9.39 14.27
CA ARG A 31 -3.19 8.32 14.71
C ARG A 31 -2.93 8.04 16.18
N LYS A 32 -3.96 8.23 17.01
CA LYS A 32 -3.90 7.88 18.44
C LYS A 32 -4.50 6.49 18.63
N HIS A 33 -3.79 5.67 19.35
CA HIS A 33 -4.24 4.35 19.79
C HIS A 33 -4.09 4.23 21.30
N TYR A 34 -5.11 3.74 21.96
CA TYR A 34 -5.13 3.53 23.41
C TYR A 34 -6.02 2.35 23.76
N THR A 35 -5.73 1.72 24.86
CA THR A 35 -6.52 0.61 25.39
C THR A 35 -7.20 1.06 26.66
N ILE A 36 -8.50 0.84 26.76
CA ILE A 36 -9.31 1.07 27.97
C ILE A 36 -9.66 -0.28 28.55
N ASP A 37 -9.51 -0.44 29.87
CA ASP A 37 -10.00 -1.63 30.56
C ASP A 37 -11.38 -1.33 31.18
N ASP A 38 -12.41 -2.00 30.65
CA ASP A 38 -13.79 -1.91 31.13
C ASP A 38 -14.05 -2.67 32.46
N ALA A 39 -13.08 -3.44 32.96
CA ALA A 39 -13.23 -4.21 34.17
C ALA A 39 -13.24 -3.35 35.45
N LEU A 40 -12.93 -2.07 35.34
CA LEU A 40 -13.00 -1.10 36.42
C LEU A 40 -14.24 -0.22 36.23
N GLU A 41 -15.03 -0.02 37.23
CA GLU A 41 -16.37 0.59 37.30
C GLU A 41 -16.56 1.96 36.61
N HIS A 42 -15.57 2.51 35.91
CA HIS A 42 -15.66 3.85 35.32
C HIS A 42 -14.96 3.98 33.95
N GLY A 43 -14.80 2.91 33.16
CA GLY A 43 -14.19 2.99 31.82
C GLY A 43 -12.79 3.61 31.86
N THR A 44 -12.03 3.27 32.85
CA THR A 44 -10.74 3.91 33.14
C THR A 44 -9.64 3.31 32.31
N MET A 45 -8.85 4.19 31.73
CA MET A 45 -7.67 3.83 30.99
C MET A 45 -6.59 3.27 31.91
N ILE A 46 -6.08 2.08 31.62
CA ILE A 46 -4.88 1.55 32.25
C ILE A 46 -3.68 1.83 31.37
N LEU A 47 -2.83 2.75 31.80
CA LEU A 47 -1.50 2.94 31.26
C LEU A 47 -0.57 1.89 31.91
N THR A 48 -0.48 0.71 31.31
CA THR A 48 0.47 -0.34 31.73
C THR A 48 1.51 -0.54 30.63
N ALA A 49 2.68 -1.04 30.98
CA ALA A 49 3.69 -1.43 30.00
C ALA A 49 3.08 -2.41 28.95
N GLY A 50 3.05 -2.02 27.70
CA GLY A 50 2.39 -2.74 26.60
C GLY A 50 0.98 -2.25 26.24
N ASN A 51 0.38 -1.37 27.05
CA ASN A 51 -0.92 -0.74 26.78
C ASN A 51 -0.82 0.79 26.81
N GLU A 52 0.31 1.30 26.42
CA GLU A 52 0.58 2.73 26.37
C GLU A 52 -0.29 3.41 25.32
N ILE A 53 -0.51 4.70 25.54
CA ILE A 53 -1.11 5.54 24.52
C ILE A 53 -0.08 5.78 23.43
N ASN A 54 -0.42 5.40 22.22
CA ASN A 54 0.41 5.57 21.05
C ASN A 54 -0.04 6.74 20.21
N ARG A 55 0.94 7.44 19.60
CA ARG A 55 0.74 8.38 18.50
C ARG A 55 1.57 7.93 17.31
N GLU A 56 0.90 7.64 16.21
CA GLU A 56 1.54 7.14 15.00
C GLU A 56 1.42 8.14 13.85
N PHE A 57 2.55 8.39 13.18
CA PHE A 57 2.65 9.27 12.02
C PHE A 57 3.16 8.44 10.85
N THR A 58 2.29 8.10 9.91
CA THR A 58 2.62 7.23 8.79
C THR A 58 2.59 7.99 7.47
N LYS A 59 3.58 7.71 6.63
CA LYS A 59 3.66 8.20 5.25
C LYS A 59 3.99 7.05 4.31
N LEU A 60 3.16 6.86 3.30
CA LEU A 60 3.38 5.97 2.18
C LEU A 60 3.40 6.79 0.89
N ASP A 61 4.46 6.66 0.11
CA ASP A 61 4.55 7.16 -1.27
C ASP A 61 4.79 5.96 -2.19
N GLU A 62 3.99 5.82 -3.24
CA GLU A 62 4.08 4.73 -4.21
C GLU A 62 4.02 5.27 -5.64
N HIS A 63 4.98 4.85 -6.46
CA HIS A 63 5.06 5.14 -7.88
C HIS A 63 4.91 3.83 -8.64
N ILE A 64 4.01 3.80 -9.61
CA ILE A 64 3.75 2.64 -10.46
C ILE A 64 3.89 3.11 -11.91
N MET A 65 4.75 2.43 -12.65
CA MET A 65 4.93 2.61 -14.08
C MET A 65 4.59 1.31 -14.76
N SER A 66 3.74 1.32 -15.77
CA SER A 66 3.46 0.13 -16.56
C SER A 66 3.48 0.41 -18.04
N ALA A 67 3.84 -0.62 -18.80
CA ALA A 67 3.81 -0.63 -20.24
C ALA A 67 3.13 -1.92 -20.71
N ASN A 68 2.26 -1.80 -21.70
CA ASN A 68 1.61 -2.93 -22.34
C ASN A 68 1.74 -2.79 -23.87
N PHE A 69 1.94 -3.91 -24.51
CA PHE A 69 2.08 -4.00 -25.94
C PHE A 69 1.33 -5.24 -26.44
N ASN A 70 0.52 -5.08 -27.48
CA ASN A 70 -0.22 -6.15 -28.12
C ASN A 70 -0.14 -5.99 -29.63
N GLU A 71 0.15 -7.07 -30.30
CA GLU A 71 0.11 -7.18 -31.76
C GLU A 71 -0.78 -8.35 -32.16
N LYS A 72 -1.63 -8.13 -33.16
CA LYS A 72 -2.42 -9.16 -33.79
C LYS A 72 -2.10 -9.12 -35.29
N HIS A 73 -1.65 -10.24 -35.82
CA HIS A 73 -1.42 -10.44 -37.24
C HIS A 73 -2.46 -11.40 -37.81
N ASP A 74 -3.15 -10.97 -38.85
CA ASP A 74 -4.13 -11.78 -39.59
C ASP A 74 -3.50 -12.33 -40.87
N PHE A 75 -3.32 -13.66 -40.92
CA PHE A 75 -2.82 -14.36 -42.10
C PHE A 75 -3.97 -14.70 -43.05
N LYS A 76 -3.66 -14.76 -44.36
CA LYS A 76 -4.64 -15.11 -45.36
C LYS A 76 -4.10 -16.19 -46.30
N PHE A 77 -4.65 -17.40 -46.17
CA PHE A 77 -4.31 -18.55 -47.01
C PHE A 77 -5.57 -19.08 -47.71
N GLY A 78 -6.01 -18.35 -48.75
CA GLY A 78 -7.25 -18.63 -49.46
C GLY A 78 -8.48 -18.46 -48.55
N SER A 79 -9.19 -19.55 -48.27
CA SER A 79 -10.35 -19.53 -47.32
C SER A 79 -9.97 -19.76 -45.86
N PHE A 80 -8.70 -20.00 -45.57
CA PHE A 80 -8.20 -20.18 -44.21
C PHE A 80 -7.53 -18.89 -43.75
N GLU A 81 -8.10 -18.25 -42.73
CA GLU A 81 -7.65 -16.94 -42.22
C GLU A 81 -7.29 -17.08 -40.71
N PRO A 82 -6.15 -17.67 -40.36
CA PRO A 82 -5.73 -17.75 -38.98
C PRO A 82 -5.19 -16.42 -38.50
N SER A 83 -5.25 -16.17 -37.20
CA SER A 83 -4.61 -15.02 -36.58
C SER A 83 -3.67 -15.41 -35.44
N LEU A 84 -2.58 -14.66 -35.33
CA LEU A 84 -1.61 -14.76 -34.24
C LEU A 84 -1.68 -13.49 -33.42
N LYS A 85 -1.71 -13.65 -32.10
CA LYS A 85 -1.66 -12.55 -31.13
C LYS A 85 -0.43 -12.69 -30.25
N LEU A 86 0.36 -11.64 -30.19
CA LEU A 86 1.52 -11.52 -29.31
C LEU A 86 1.31 -10.34 -28.38
N GLY A 87 1.78 -10.44 -27.14
CA GLY A 87 1.72 -9.31 -26.24
C GLY A 87 2.70 -9.42 -25.10
N GLY A 88 3.00 -8.27 -24.53
CA GLY A 88 3.87 -8.14 -23.38
C GLY A 88 3.35 -7.09 -22.41
N TYR A 89 3.62 -7.31 -21.14
CA TYR A 89 3.32 -6.40 -20.05
C TYR A 89 4.54 -6.25 -19.15
N GLY A 90 4.82 -5.03 -18.77
CA GLY A 90 5.83 -4.74 -17.76
C GLY A 90 5.29 -3.74 -16.74
N GLU A 91 5.58 -3.96 -15.46
CA GLU A 91 5.25 -3.05 -14.38
C GLU A 91 6.46 -2.87 -13.46
N TYR A 92 6.79 -1.64 -13.17
CA TYR A 92 7.74 -1.28 -12.13
C TYR A 92 7.01 -0.50 -11.06
N ARG A 93 7.15 -0.97 -9.82
CA ARG A 93 6.55 -0.35 -8.63
C ARG A 93 7.65 0.00 -7.64
N SER A 94 7.69 1.26 -7.22
CA SER A 94 8.56 1.74 -6.15
C SER A 94 7.71 2.25 -5.00
N ARG A 95 7.93 1.71 -3.81
CA ARG A 95 7.19 2.03 -2.59
C ARG A 95 8.15 2.48 -1.50
N LYS A 96 7.82 3.61 -0.88
CA LYS A 96 8.53 4.14 0.28
C LYS A 96 7.54 4.29 1.42
N TYR A 97 7.76 3.53 2.48
CA TYR A 97 6.97 3.56 3.70
C TYR A 97 7.80 4.10 4.84
N LYS A 98 7.27 5.08 5.56
CA LYS A 98 7.87 5.65 6.76
C LYS A 98 6.81 5.76 7.83
N THR A 99 7.17 5.35 9.05
CA THR A 99 6.35 5.57 10.23
C THR A 99 7.22 6.08 11.38
N ARG A 100 6.63 6.94 12.21
CA ARG A 100 7.18 7.34 13.50
C ARG A 100 6.10 7.04 14.53
N GLN A 101 6.50 6.38 15.60
CA GLN A 101 5.62 6.04 16.70
C GLN A 101 6.13 6.68 17.99
N PHE A 102 5.24 7.33 18.69
CA PHE A 102 5.50 7.93 19.98
C PHE A 102 4.60 7.28 20.99
N ILE A 103 5.17 6.96 22.14
CA ILE A 103 4.43 6.44 23.28
C ILE A 103 4.48 7.46 24.42
N TYR A 104 3.40 7.57 25.15
CA TYR A 104 3.42 8.29 26.42
C TYR A 104 3.97 7.37 27.49
N SER A 105 5.06 7.80 28.09
CA SER A 105 5.76 7.05 29.12
C SER A 105 5.91 7.90 30.39
N TRP A 106 6.20 7.25 31.49
CA TRP A 106 6.48 7.87 32.78
C TRP A 106 7.45 6.98 33.56
N ASP A 107 8.15 7.54 34.52
CA ASP A 107 8.92 6.75 35.46
C ASP A 107 7.99 6.06 36.47
N MET A 108 8.19 4.76 36.68
CA MET A 108 7.34 3.97 37.58
C MET A 108 7.60 4.27 39.08
N GLU A 109 8.81 4.70 39.39
CA GLU A 109 9.28 4.88 40.81
C GLU A 109 9.38 6.36 41.17
N GLU A 110 9.81 7.21 40.24
CA GLU A 110 10.12 8.63 40.49
C GLU A 110 9.22 9.58 39.68
N ASN A 111 7.88 9.44 39.79
CA ASN A 111 6.99 10.39 39.15
C ASN A 111 6.17 11.21 40.13
N THR A 112 5.83 12.42 39.75
CA THR A 112 5.00 13.37 40.54
C THR A 112 3.55 13.42 40.07
N LEU A 113 3.13 12.42 39.25
CA LEU A 113 1.74 12.31 38.80
C LEU A 113 0.80 12.00 39.97
N PRO A 114 -0.47 12.41 39.92
CA PRO A 114 -1.48 11.98 40.89
C PRO A 114 -1.51 10.45 41.03
N ALA A 115 -1.67 9.93 42.20
CA ALA A 115 -1.66 8.48 42.49
C ALA A 115 -2.73 7.72 41.69
N ASP A 116 -3.80 8.38 41.29
CA ASP A 116 -4.94 7.87 40.50
C ASP A 116 -4.92 8.29 39.05
N PHE A 117 -3.81 8.85 38.51
CA PHE A 117 -3.73 9.33 37.15
C PHE A 117 -4.12 8.27 36.10
N ARG A 118 -3.91 7.00 36.41
CA ARG A 118 -4.32 5.87 35.57
C ARG A 118 -5.83 5.67 35.52
N LYS A 119 -6.58 6.28 36.41
CA LYS A 119 -8.04 6.23 36.47
C LYS A 119 -8.70 7.51 35.96
N MET A 120 -7.91 8.49 35.56
CA MET A 120 -8.41 9.76 35.02
C MET A 120 -8.93 9.55 33.61
N ASP A 121 -9.87 10.42 33.21
CA ASP A 121 -10.29 10.47 31.82
C ASP A 121 -9.09 10.84 30.92
N MET A 122 -8.96 10.12 29.82
CA MET A 122 -7.83 10.31 28.91
C MET A 122 -7.80 11.70 28.30
N THR A 123 -8.94 12.28 27.98
CA THR A 123 -9.01 13.62 27.41
C THR A 123 -8.52 14.63 28.43
N GLU A 124 -8.91 14.48 29.70
CA GLU A 124 -8.42 15.31 30.79
C GLU A 124 -6.92 15.16 30.99
N LEU A 125 -6.44 13.92 31.07
CA LEU A 125 -5.01 13.60 31.28
C LEU A 125 -4.14 14.16 30.14
N LEU A 126 -4.56 14.00 28.89
CA LEU A 126 -3.75 14.41 27.73
C LEU A 126 -3.91 15.87 27.33
N SER A 127 -4.93 16.57 27.81
CA SER A 127 -5.13 17.99 27.52
C SER A 127 -4.51 18.92 28.56
N ASN A 128 -4.21 18.42 29.74
CA ASN A 128 -3.64 19.23 30.81
C ASN A 128 -2.11 19.21 30.76
N SER A 129 -1.52 20.35 30.44
CA SER A 129 -0.06 20.53 30.37
C SER A 129 0.66 20.24 31.68
N ASP A 130 -0.03 20.35 32.84
CA ASP A 130 0.56 20.14 34.16
C ASP A 130 0.93 18.67 34.41
N TYR A 131 0.40 17.75 33.60
CA TYR A 131 0.73 16.32 33.68
C TYR A 131 1.94 15.93 32.85
N PHE A 132 2.58 16.88 32.16
CA PHE A 132 3.75 16.62 31.31
C PHE A 132 5.02 17.25 31.89
N GLY A 133 6.11 16.50 31.85
CA GLY A 133 7.43 16.95 32.32
C GLY A 133 8.41 15.79 32.50
N ASN A 134 9.60 16.10 33.04
CA ASN A 134 10.67 15.10 33.20
C ASN A 134 10.32 14.01 34.22
N ASP A 135 9.56 14.40 35.27
CA ASP A 135 9.10 13.57 36.36
C ASP A 135 7.60 13.22 36.25
N LYS A 136 7.02 13.35 35.08
CA LYS A 136 5.60 13.14 34.77
C LYS A 136 5.46 12.34 33.49
N LEU A 137 4.36 12.55 32.74
CA LEU A 137 4.22 12.00 31.42
C LEU A 137 5.19 12.69 30.44
N TYR A 138 5.87 11.91 29.65
CA TYR A 138 6.71 12.38 28.54
C TYR A 138 6.49 11.56 27.28
N LEU A 139 6.77 12.15 26.13
CA LEU A 139 6.70 11.48 24.86
C LEU A 139 8.04 10.83 24.55
N LEU A 140 8.03 9.51 24.39
CA LEU A 140 9.17 8.73 23.93
C LEU A 140 8.95 8.31 22.48
N GLU A 141 9.92 8.61 21.61
CA GLU A 141 9.89 8.08 20.26
C GLU A 141 10.39 6.64 20.26
N GLU A 142 9.51 5.72 19.87
CA GLU A 142 9.88 4.32 19.68
C GLU A 142 10.59 4.17 18.32
N GLN A 143 11.90 3.95 18.36
CA GLN A 143 12.70 3.72 17.17
C GLN A 143 12.50 2.29 16.65
N CYS A 144 11.45 2.08 15.89
CA CYS A 144 11.22 0.81 15.22
C CYS A 144 11.71 0.86 13.77
N MET A 145 12.97 0.49 13.53
CA MET A 145 13.55 0.43 12.18
C MET A 145 12.79 -0.55 11.25
N ARG A 146 12.09 -1.54 11.83
CA ARG A 146 11.30 -2.52 11.08
C ARG A 146 10.09 -1.93 10.36
N ASN A 147 9.64 -0.76 10.78
CA ASN A 147 8.47 -0.09 10.24
C ASN A 147 8.82 0.89 9.11
N ASN A 148 10.10 1.01 8.72
CA ASN A 148 10.52 1.88 7.63
C ASN A 148 11.14 1.02 6.53
N TYR A 149 10.59 1.11 5.31
CA TYR A 149 11.15 0.36 4.20
C TYR A 149 11.03 1.10 2.87
N ASN A 150 11.96 0.77 1.97
CA ASN A 150 11.85 1.06 0.57
C ASN A 150 11.77 -0.29 -0.15
N GLY A 151 10.75 -0.46 -0.97
CA GLY A 151 10.52 -1.67 -1.73
C GLY A 151 10.38 -1.35 -3.21
N ASN A 152 10.98 -2.20 -4.05
CA ASN A 152 10.79 -2.16 -5.49
C ASN A 152 10.27 -3.51 -5.94
N ASN A 153 9.35 -3.49 -6.89
CA ASN A 153 8.83 -4.68 -7.54
C ASN A 153 8.90 -4.49 -9.05
N LEU A 154 9.36 -5.49 -9.75
CA LEU A 154 9.36 -5.55 -11.21
C LEU A 154 8.59 -6.79 -11.62
N LEU A 155 7.53 -6.59 -12.39
CA LEU A 155 6.72 -7.64 -12.99
C LEU A 155 6.90 -7.58 -14.50
N GLY A 156 7.08 -8.74 -15.12
CA GLY A 156 7.11 -8.87 -16.57
C GLY A 156 6.27 -10.07 -16.98
N ALA A 157 5.44 -9.89 -18.00
CA ALA A 157 4.64 -10.96 -18.58
C ALA A 157 4.66 -10.90 -20.10
N GLY A 158 4.62 -12.07 -20.73
CA GLY A 158 4.49 -12.19 -22.17
C GLY A 158 3.48 -13.27 -22.52
N TYR A 159 2.78 -13.10 -23.62
CA TYR A 159 1.85 -14.10 -24.10
C TYR A 159 1.87 -14.23 -25.62
N MET A 160 1.47 -15.40 -26.08
CA MET A 160 1.21 -15.71 -27.46
C MET A 160 -0.09 -16.49 -27.57
N ALA A 161 -0.95 -16.14 -28.49
CA ALA A 161 -2.19 -16.83 -28.76
C ALA A 161 -2.48 -16.93 -30.24
N ALA A 162 -3.04 -18.04 -30.68
CA ALA A 162 -3.45 -18.27 -32.06
C ALA A 162 -4.94 -18.56 -32.14
N SER A 163 -5.57 -18.06 -33.17
CA SER A 163 -6.95 -18.37 -33.56
C SER A 163 -6.94 -19.05 -34.91
N LEU A 164 -7.48 -20.26 -34.99
CA LEU A 164 -7.45 -21.12 -36.14
C LEU A 164 -8.90 -21.46 -36.57
N PRO A 165 -9.44 -20.77 -37.58
CA PRO A 165 -10.78 -21.03 -38.10
C PRO A 165 -10.79 -22.27 -39.01
N PHE A 166 -11.62 -23.26 -38.67
CA PHE A 166 -11.85 -24.47 -39.47
C PHE A 166 -13.34 -24.61 -39.78
N GLY A 167 -13.77 -24.07 -40.90
CA GLY A 167 -15.17 -24.13 -41.34
C GLY A 167 -16.13 -23.49 -40.32
N LYS A 168 -16.88 -24.33 -39.59
CA LYS A 168 -17.80 -23.85 -38.53
C LYS A 168 -17.17 -23.75 -37.15
N PHE A 169 -15.95 -24.21 -37.00
CA PHE A 169 -15.23 -24.23 -35.70
C PHE A 169 -14.10 -23.20 -35.72
N ASN A 170 -13.86 -22.60 -34.59
CA ASN A 170 -12.68 -21.77 -34.35
C ASN A 170 -11.94 -22.30 -33.12
N ILE A 171 -10.67 -22.71 -33.33
CA ILE A 171 -9.83 -23.18 -32.21
C ILE A 171 -8.99 -22.01 -31.75
N TYR A 172 -9.08 -21.70 -30.48
CA TYR A 172 -8.27 -20.66 -29.86
C TYR A 172 -7.34 -21.31 -28.81
N ALA A 173 -6.05 -21.07 -28.93
CA ALA A 173 -5.04 -21.56 -27.98
C ALA A 173 -3.99 -20.50 -27.70
N GLY A 174 -3.45 -20.47 -26.49
CA GLY A 174 -2.41 -19.52 -26.12
C GLY A 174 -1.61 -19.95 -24.89
N LEU A 175 -0.46 -19.33 -24.74
CA LEU A 175 0.46 -19.49 -23.61
C LEU A 175 0.77 -18.11 -23.05
N ARG A 176 0.92 -18.03 -21.72
CA ARG A 176 1.35 -16.84 -20.98
C ARG A 176 2.42 -17.22 -19.97
N PHE A 177 3.42 -16.37 -19.82
CA PHE A 177 4.50 -16.45 -18.84
C PHE A 177 4.52 -15.15 -18.04
N GLU A 178 4.74 -15.30 -16.75
CA GLU A 178 4.93 -14.21 -15.76
C GLU A 178 6.19 -14.45 -14.95
#